data_d3e12a315bdd21db0107c5e810e4514b
#
_entry.id   d3e12a315bdd21db0107c5e810e4514b
#
_cell.length_a   1.000
_cell.length_b   1.000
_cell.length_c   1.000
_cell.angle_alpha   90.00
_cell.angle_beta   90.00
_cell.angle_gamma   90.00
#
_symmetry.space_group_name_H-M   'P 1'
#
loop_
_entity.id
_entity.type
_entity.pdbx_description
1 polymer ?
#
loop_
_entity_poly.entity_id
_entity_poly.type
_entity_poly.pdbx_seq_one_letter_code
_entity_poly.pdbx_strand_id
1 'polypeptide(L)' 'MQYRIQFLDGSASVVRELTADARNAVGAIALVTDIDWPPRAVSIRVLDADGREVHSKMKDDANG' A
#
# COMPACT_ATOMS: atom_id res chain seq x y z
N MET A 1 -3.25 13.69 -7.85
CA MET A 1 -2.64 13.67 -6.50
C MET A 1 -1.69 12.51 -6.37
N GLN A 2 -0.59 12.74 -5.71
CA GLN A 2 0.38 11.68 -5.51
C GLN A 2 0.11 10.92 -4.23
N TYR A 3 0.25 9.61 -4.32
CA TYR A 3 0.11 8.73 -3.17
C TYR A 3 1.36 7.89 -3.02
N ARG A 4 1.70 7.55 -1.79
CA ARG A 4 2.79 6.64 -1.50
C ARG A 4 2.22 5.31 -1.10
N ILE A 5 2.81 4.24 -1.64
CA ILE A 5 2.38 2.89 -1.32
C ILE A 5 3.56 2.23 -0.65
N GLN A 6 3.39 1.83 0.60
CA GLN A 6 4.46 1.22 1.37
C GLN A 6 4.11 -0.22 1.68
N PHE A 7 5.04 -1.12 1.37
CA PHE A 7 4.93 -2.51 1.76
C PHE A 7 5.71 -2.70 3.05
N LEU A 8 5.11 -3.34 4.03
CA LEU A 8 5.69 -3.49 5.35
C LEU A 8 5.88 -4.95 5.67
N ASP A 9 6.94 -5.27 6.40
CA ASP A 9 7.19 -6.65 6.83
C ASP A 9 6.55 -6.88 8.20
N GLY A 10 6.82 -8.05 8.78
CA GLY A 10 6.21 -8.42 10.05
C GLY A 10 6.62 -7.55 11.22
N SER A 11 7.69 -6.77 11.08
CA SER A 11 8.10 -5.85 12.14
C SER A 11 7.73 -4.42 11.82
N ALA A 12 6.84 -4.22 10.83
CA ALA A 12 6.37 -2.92 10.42
C ALA A 12 7.45 -2.05 9.81
N SER A 13 8.48 -2.65 9.28
CA SER A 13 9.51 -1.92 8.54
C SER A 13 9.14 -1.86 7.07
N VAL A 14 9.41 -0.74 6.44
CA VAL A 14 9.11 -0.58 5.01
C VAL A 14 10.13 -1.36 4.20
N VAL A 15 9.66 -2.35 3.44
CA VAL A 15 10.55 -3.13 2.59
C VAL A 15 10.51 -2.64 1.16
N ARG A 16 9.51 -1.86 0.79
CA ARG A 16 9.42 -1.28 -0.53
C ARG A 16 8.46 -0.10 -0.50
N GLU A 17 8.78 0.94 -1.25
CA GLU A 17 7.91 2.09 -1.37
C GLU A 17 7.75 2.46 -2.82
N LEU A 18 6.52 2.73 -3.23
CA LEU A 18 6.21 3.15 -4.57
C LEU A 18 5.43 4.45 -4.49
N THR A 19 5.48 5.23 -5.57
CA THR A 19 4.70 6.44 -5.69
C THR A 19 3.73 6.25 -6.85
N ALA A 20 2.51 6.66 -6.67
CA ALA A 20 1.50 6.56 -7.71
C ALA A 20 0.70 7.85 -7.79
N ASP A 21 0.27 8.18 -9.00
CA ASP A 21 -0.57 9.34 -9.21
C ASP A 21 -1.98 8.85 -9.42
N ALA A 22 -2.91 9.35 -8.64
CA ALA A 22 -4.30 8.96 -8.75
C ALA A 22 -5.18 10.17 -8.48
N ARG A 23 -6.39 10.10 -8.96
CA ARG A 23 -7.33 11.19 -8.81
C ARG A 23 -7.79 11.35 -7.36
N ASN A 24 -7.93 10.23 -6.66
CA ASN A 24 -8.37 10.22 -5.26
C ASN A 24 -7.93 8.93 -4.62
N ALA A 25 -8.28 8.75 -3.35
CA ALA A 25 -7.88 7.58 -2.60
C ALA A 25 -8.43 6.28 -3.21
N VAL A 26 -9.64 6.32 -3.74
CA VAL A 26 -10.24 5.13 -4.35
C VAL A 26 -9.40 4.68 -5.55
N GLY A 27 -8.94 5.62 -6.36
CA GLY A 27 -8.08 5.29 -7.49
C GLY A 27 -6.75 4.74 -7.05
N ALA A 28 -6.17 5.27 -5.99
CA ALA A 28 -4.91 4.76 -5.48
C ALA A 28 -5.06 3.35 -4.94
N ILE A 29 -6.15 3.07 -4.25
CA ILE A 29 -6.43 1.73 -3.73
C ILE A 29 -6.59 0.74 -4.87
N ALA A 30 -7.26 1.15 -5.94
CA ALA A 30 -7.43 0.28 -7.10
C ALA A 30 -6.09 -0.09 -7.73
N LEU A 31 -5.14 0.84 -7.73
CA LEU A 31 -3.83 0.55 -8.29
C LEU A 31 -3.09 -0.53 -7.51
N VAL A 32 -3.26 -0.56 -6.20
CA VAL A 32 -2.54 -1.55 -5.40
C VAL A 32 -3.22 -2.90 -5.36
N THR A 33 -4.44 -2.99 -5.85
CA THR A 33 -5.17 -4.26 -5.86
C THR A 33 -4.50 -5.27 -6.78
N ASP A 34 -3.93 -4.79 -7.88
CA ASP A 34 -3.32 -5.67 -8.86
C ASP A 34 -1.80 -5.74 -8.77
N ILE A 35 -1.23 -5.19 -7.73
CA ILE A 35 0.21 -5.09 -7.65
C ILE A 35 0.78 -6.34 -6.99
N ASP A 36 1.95 -6.77 -7.47
CA ASP A 36 2.62 -7.92 -6.88
C ASP A 36 3.27 -7.51 -5.57
N TRP A 37 3.16 -8.35 -4.57
CA TRP A 37 3.73 -8.06 -3.27
C TRP A 37 5.17 -8.56 -3.19
N PRO A 38 6.09 -7.78 -2.61
CA PRO A 38 7.43 -8.26 -2.33
C PRO A 38 7.39 -9.48 -1.41
N PRO A 39 8.36 -10.37 -1.49
CA PRO A 39 8.32 -11.61 -0.72
C PRO A 39 8.24 -11.43 0.79
N ARG A 40 8.80 -10.35 1.31
CA ARG A 40 8.80 -10.13 2.75
C ARG A 40 7.61 -9.33 3.24
N ALA A 41 6.83 -8.79 2.34
CA ALA A 41 5.75 -7.91 2.73
C ALA A 41 4.60 -8.71 3.33
N VAL A 42 4.09 -8.24 4.46
CA VAL A 42 2.91 -8.83 5.08
C VAL A 42 1.76 -7.86 5.12
N SER A 43 2.01 -6.58 4.86
CA SER A 43 0.94 -5.59 4.81
C SER A 43 1.31 -4.48 3.84
N ILE A 44 0.31 -3.70 3.47
CA ILE A 44 0.49 -2.58 2.58
C ILE A 44 -0.23 -1.38 3.17
N ARG A 45 0.32 -0.21 2.98
CA ARG A 45 -0.25 1.02 3.47
C ARG A 45 -0.19 2.06 2.37
N VAL A 46 -1.26 2.81 2.18
CA VAL A 46 -1.31 3.88 1.19
C VAL A 46 -1.42 5.20 1.94
N LEU A 47 -0.53 6.12 1.61
CA LEU A 47 -0.49 7.43 2.24
C LEU A 47 -0.79 8.50 1.19
N ASP A 48 -1.49 9.55 1.60
CA ASP A 48 -1.77 10.65 0.68
C ASP A 48 -0.58 11.63 0.66
N ALA A 49 -0.76 12.74 -0.05
CA ALA A 49 0.31 13.72 -0.21
C ALA A 49 0.72 14.36 1.11
N ASP A 50 -0.16 14.35 2.09
CA ASP A 50 0.13 14.90 3.41
C ASP A 50 0.73 13.87 4.34
N GLY A 51 0.89 12.66 3.89
CA GLY A 51 1.43 11.59 4.72
C GLY A 51 0.39 10.89 5.58
N ARG A 52 -0.88 11.11 5.32
CA ARG A 52 -1.94 10.44 6.08
C ARG A 52 -2.25 9.10 5.47
N GLU A 53 -2.44 8.11 6.31
CA GLU A 53 -2.82 6.78 5.85
C GLU A 53 -4.27 6.79 5.41
N VAL A 54 -4.51 6.49 4.14
CA VAL A 54 -5.86 6.44 3.60
C VAL A 54 -6.35 5.02 3.40
N HIS A 55 -5.45 4.04 3.47
CA HIS A 55 -5.82 2.63 3.30
C HIS A 55 -4.71 1.75 3.83
N SER A 56 -5.10 0.61 4.39
CA SER A 56 -4.12 -0.42 4.75
C SER A 56 -4.77 -1.78 4.59
N LYS A 57 -3.96 -2.80 4.36
CA LYS A 57 -4.46 -4.13 4.13
C LYS A 57 -3.39 -5.14 4.49
N MET A 58 -3.80 -6.27 5.06
CA MET A 58 -2.89 -7.36 5.34
C MET A 58 -2.85 -8.32 4.17
N LYS A 59 -1.69 -8.89 3.91
CA LYS A 59 -1.49 -9.74 2.75
C LYS A 59 -2.33 -10.98 2.79
N ASP A 60 -2.50 -11.58 3.92
CA ASP A 60 -3.12 -12.85 3.99
C ASP A 60 -4.55 -12.87 4.29
N ASP A 61 -5.22 -11.77 4.11
CA ASP A 61 -6.62 -11.74 4.27
C ASP A 61 -7.31 -12.65 3.37
N ALA A 62 -6.76 -12.88 2.23
CA ALA A 62 -7.46 -13.64 1.25
C ALA A 62 -7.56 -15.07 1.62
N ASN A 63 -6.85 -15.46 2.60
CA ASN A 63 -6.87 -16.79 2.95
C ASN A 63 -8.14 -17.21 3.54
N GLY A 64 -8.97 -16.35 3.62
CA GLY A 64 -10.24 -16.73 4.18
C GLY A 64 -10.56 -18.04 3.74
#